data_534b5028ce58b3c20898e5634de8816c
#
_entry.id   534b5028ce58b3c20898e5634de8816c
#
_cell.length_a   1.000
_cell.length_b   1.000
_cell.length_c   1.000
_cell.angle_alpha   90.00
_cell.angle_beta   90.00
_cell.angle_gamma   90.00
#
_symmetry.space_group_name_H-M   'P 1'
#
loop_
_entity.id
_entity.type
_entity.pdbx_description
1 polymer ?
#
loop_
_entity_poly.entity_id
_entity_poly.type
_entity_poly.pdbx_seq_one_letter_code
_entity_poly.pdbx_strand_id
1 'polypeptide(L)'
;MTTFQTFSHQHNQVGESPIWDAEGSCLWWVDIEAHAIHRQSLSQERQSWYLPERVGCIALTADRQVVAAMETSIALLSLKPEGASEGASEGTSNGASVGAYELQNLAHIQHPKPGMRFNDGRCDPSGRMWIGTMVMDMSLADNSGGLYCLDERGLTGPYVSNLYTPNGLAFSPDGKTMYFSDSHPKAQKIWRCSIDLVSGQLGDKSLFVDMTDLPGRPDGAAMDSEGNYWICGNDAGQVHCFDVAGHCITSLTVPFPKPAMCALGGPHLQTLFVTSIVPANKALDTHGQSGQVVCAEVPHRGLPEPVFSRFPATL
;
A
#
# COMPACT_ATOMS: atom_id res chain seq x y z
N MET A 1 -18.35 -8.27 -18.24
CA MET A 1 -16.91 -8.31 -17.92
C MET A 1 -16.54 -6.96 -17.32
N THR A 2 -15.85 -6.94 -16.22
CA THR A 2 -15.32 -5.70 -15.61
C THR A 2 -14.25 -5.12 -16.54
N THR A 3 -14.41 -3.86 -16.95
CA THR A 3 -13.45 -3.18 -17.84
C THR A 3 -12.69 -2.13 -17.06
N PHE A 4 -11.37 -2.28 -17.00
CA PHE A 4 -10.51 -1.27 -16.39
C PHE A 4 -10.25 -0.11 -17.36
N GLN A 5 -10.21 1.09 -16.82
CA GLN A 5 -9.83 2.32 -17.50
C GLN A 5 -8.68 2.98 -16.76
N THR A 6 -7.87 3.76 -17.45
CA THR A 6 -6.79 4.54 -16.82
C THR A 6 -7.38 5.62 -15.93
N PHE A 7 -7.06 5.59 -14.64
CA PHE A 7 -7.35 6.65 -13.69
C PHE A 7 -6.24 7.71 -13.72
N SER A 8 -4.98 7.28 -13.69
CA SER A 8 -3.83 8.19 -13.77
C SER A 8 -2.85 7.73 -14.83
N HIS A 9 -2.44 8.68 -15.69
CA HIS A 9 -1.37 8.49 -16.67
C HIS A 9 0.04 8.72 -16.08
N GLN A 10 0.17 8.90 -14.77
CA GLN A 10 1.46 8.94 -14.11
C GLN A 10 2.18 7.61 -14.31
N HIS A 11 3.39 7.67 -14.85
CA HIS A 11 4.25 6.50 -14.98
C HIS A 11 5.07 6.31 -13.70
N ASN A 12 4.63 5.37 -12.87
CA ASN A 12 5.35 4.95 -11.68
C ASN A 12 6.29 3.80 -12.04
N GLN A 13 7.49 3.76 -11.49
CA GLN A 13 8.36 2.57 -11.61
C GLN A 13 7.82 1.43 -10.73
N VAL A 14 7.44 1.76 -9.50
CA VAL A 14 6.82 0.84 -8.53
C VAL A 14 5.69 1.59 -7.86
N GLY A 15 4.51 1.60 -8.51
CA GLY A 15 3.31 2.22 -7.96
C GLY A 15 2.71 1.35 -6.87
N GLU A 16 2.52 1.91 -5.64
CA GLU A 16 2.14 1.17 -4.45
C GLU A 16 1.28 1.99 -3.49
N SER A 17 0.81 1.35 -2.41
CA SER A 17 0.09 1.97 -1.30
C SER A 17 -1.06 2.90 -1.72
N PRO A 18 -2.00 2.47 -2.59
CA PRO A 18 -3.15 3.29 -2.94
C PRO A 18 -4.09 3.43 -1.74
N ILE A 19 -4.48 4.67 -1.45
CA ILE A 19 -5.43 5.04 -0.39
C ILE A 19 -6.49 5.97 -0.97
N TRP A 20 -7.76 5.62 -0.79
CA TRP A 20 -8.86 6.50 -1.12
C TRP A 20 -9.20 7.42 0.06
N ASP A 21 -8.98 8.71 -0.11
CA ASP A 21 -9.45 9.77 0.79
C ASP A 21 -10.90 10.12 0.42
N ALA A 22 -11.85 9.60 1.18
CA ALA A 22 -13.27 9.81 0.92
C ALA A 22 -13.69 11.29 1.12
N GLU A 23 -13.11 11.99 2.09
CA GLU A 23 -13.41 13.39 2.35
C GLU A 23 -12.80 14.31 1.29
N GLY A 24 -11.55 14.01 0.86
CA GLY A 24 -10.86 14.74 -0.20
C GLY A 24 -11.31 14.35 -1.61
N SER A 25 -12.09 13.28 -1.76
CA SER A 25 -12.50 12.71 -3.05
C SER A 25 -11.31 12.50 -3.99
N CYS A 26 -10.24 11.92 -3.47
CA CYS A 26 -9.00 11.71 -4.21
C CYS A 26 -8.31 10.40 -3.83
N LEU A 27 -7.52 9.87 -4.76
CA LEU A 27 -6.64 8.74 -4.54
C LEU A 27 -5.23 9.26 -4.22
N TRP A 28 -4.62 8.68 -3.20
CA TRP A 28 -3.21 8.81 -2.86
C TRP A 28 -2.50 7.52 -3.22
N TRP A 29 -1.24 7.59 -3.64
CA TRP A 29 -0.37 6.43 -3.85
C TRP A 29 1.10 6.86 -3.82
N VAL A 30 2.01 5.90 -3.82
CA VAL A 30 3.45 6.15 -3.88
C VAL A 30 4.05 5.60 -5.19
N ASP A 31 5.16 6.19 -5.62
CA ASP A 31 6.14 5.53 -6.47
C ASP A 31 7.41 5.31 -5.64
N ILE A 32 7.62 4.05 -5.25
CA ILE A 32 8.72 3.69 -4.35
C ILE A 32 10.06 4.10 -4.94
N GLU A 33 10.32 3.76 -6.21
CA GLU A 33 11.62 4.02 -6.85
C GLU A 33 11.84 5.49 -7.23
N ALA A 34 10.77 6.24 -7.43
CA ALA A 34 10.86 7.69 -7.64
C ALA A 34 10.88 8.48 -6.33
N HIS A 35 10.80 7.83 -5.17
CA HIS A 35 10.70 8.45 -3.85
C HIS A 35 9.53 9.44 -3.76
N ALA A 36 8.43 9.13 -4.41
CA ALA A 36 7.34 10.09 -4.61
C ALA A 36 6.04 9.64 -3.93
N ILE A 37 5.31 10.63 -3.43
CA ILE A 37 3.90 10.50 -3.06
C ILE A 37 3.08 11.26 -4.08
N HIS A 38 2.01 10.67 -4.54
CA HIS A 38 1.09 11.26 -5.50
C HIS A 38 -0.32 11.34 -4.92
N ARG A 39 -1.05 12.36 -5.35
CA ARG A 39 -2.47 12.53 -5.08
C ARG A 39 -3.17 12.95 -6.37
N GLN A 40 -4.30 12.35 -6.67
CA GLN A 40 -5.13 12.75 -7.81
C GLN A 40 -6.60 12.74 -7.45
N SER A 41 -7.30 13.85 -7.75
CA SER A 41 -8.76 13.96 -7.58
C SER A 41 -9.52 13.29 -8.73
N LEU A 42 -10.83 13.11 -8.56
CA LEU A 42 -11.70 12.67 -9.65
C LEU A 42 -11.78 13.70 -10.80
N SER A 43 -11.51 14.98 -10.53
CA SER A 43 -11.41 16.05 -11.56
C SER A 43 -10.07 16.06 -12.29
N GLN A 44 -9.21 15.06 -12.05
CA GLN A 44 -7.90 14.86 -12.66
C GLN A 44 -6.81 15.85 -12.20
N GLU A 45 -7.06 16.64 -11.17
CA GLU A 45 -6.03 17.47 -10.55
C GLU A 45 -5.02 16.55 -9.82
N ARG A 46 -3.75 16.66 -10.21
CA ARG A 46 -2.67 15.82 -9.66
C ARG A 46 -1.60 16.67 -8.99
N GLN A 47 -1.15 16.22 -7.83
CA GLN A 47 -0.03 16.76 -7.08
C GLN A 47 0.97 15.66 -6.75
N SER A 48 2.25 16.01 -6.62
CA SER A 48 3.33 15.08 -6.29
C SER A 48 4.30 15.71 -5.30
N TRP A 49 4.85 14.91 -4.41
CA TRP A 49 5.87 15.31 -3.44
C TRP A 49 7.00 14.29 -3.51
N TYR A 50 8.24 14.78 -3.54
CA TYR A 50 9.44 13.94 -3.64
C TYR A 50 10.19 13.96 -2.32
N LEU A 51 10.48 12.78 -1.78
CA LEU A 51 11.08 12.57 -0.47
C LEU A 51 12.55 12.17 -0.60
N PRO A 52 13.35 12.28 0.50
CA PRO A 52 14.77 11.96 0.44
C PRO A 52 15.06 10.45 0.32
N GLU A 53 14.12 9.59 0.75
CA GLU A 53 14.24 8.13 0.73
C GLU A 53 13.07 7.51 -0.04
N ARG A 54 13.18 6.24 -0.43
CA ARG A 54 12.06 5.46 -0.96
C ARG A 54 10.93 5.40 0.07
N VAL A 55 9.70 5.57 -0.41
CA VAL A 55 8.49 5.47 0.41
C VAL A 55 7.82 4.14 0.12
N GLY A 56 7.83 3.22 1.09
CA GLY A 56 7.20 1.91 0.94
C GLY A 56 5.68 1.99 1.01
N CYS A 57 5.17 2.72 1.99
CA CYS A 57 3.73 2.90 2.19
C CYS A 57 3.43 4.21 2.91
N ILE A 58 2.16 4.61 2.87
CA ILE A 58 1.65 5.81 3.53
C ILE A 58 0.40 5.48 4.35
N ALA A 59 0.08 6.38 5.28
CA ALA A 59 -1.23 6.47 5.93
C ALA A 59 -1.66 7.93 6.00
N LEU A 60 -2.96 8.17 6.07
CA LEU A 60 -3.50 9.51 6.26
C LEU A 60 -3.86 9.74 7.72
N THR A 61 -3.78 10.97 8.18
CA THR A 61 -4.31 11.41 9.48
C THR A 61 -5.68 12.07 9.29
N ALA A 62 -6.41 12.31 10.39
CA ALA A 62 -7.72 12.94 10.33
C ALA A 62 -7.68 14.38 9.75
N ASP A 63 -6.58 15.09 9.92
CA ASP A 63 -6.32 16.43 9.36
C ASP A 63 -5.57 16.37 8.01
N ARG A 64 -5.55 15.19 7.36
CA ARG A 64 -4.97 14.94 6.02
C ARG A 64 -3.48 15.20 5.90
N GLN A 65 -2.76 15.11 6.99
CA GLN A 65 -1.32 14.93 6.92
C GLN A 65 -1.01 13.51 6.46
N VAL A 66 0.20 13.28 5.99
CA VAL A 66 0.63 11.96 5.50
C VAL A 66 1.70 11.40 6.42
N VAL A 67 1.46 10.20 6.94
CA VAL A 67 2.52 9.40 7.57
C VAL A 67 3.17 8.56 6.47
N ALA A 68 4.47 8.73 6.27
CA ALA A 68 5.23 8.01 5.25
C ALA A 68 6.25 7.08 5.91
N ALA A 69 6.18 5.79 5.60
CA ALA A 69 7.19 4.81 5.99
C ALA A 69 8.20 4.68 4.84
N MET A 70 9.43 5.10 5.11
CA MET A 70 10.50 5.21 4.12
C MET A 70 11.51 4.04 4.23
N GLU A 71 12.77 4.24 3.83
CA GLU A 71 13.77 3.17 3.99
C GLU A 71 14.12 2.95 5.46
N THR A 72 14.45 4.03 6.18
CA THR A 72 15.01 3.96 7.53
C THR A 72 14.20 4.72 8.57
N SER A 73 13.19 5.47 8.13
CA SER A 73 12.41 6.34 9.01
C SER A 73 10.92 6.31 8.69
N ILE A 74 10.13 6.68 9.67
CA ILE A 74 8.71 6.99 9.51
C ILE A 74 8.52 8.44 9.89
N ALA A 75 7.90 9.21 9.01
CA ALA A 75 7.73 10.65 9.20
C ALA A 75 6.30 11.10 8.95
N LEU A 76 5.89 12.14 9.67
CA LEU A 76 4.69 12.92 9.41
C LEU A 76 5.03 14.04 8.44
N LEU A 77 4.26 14.17 7.39
CA LEU A 77 4.40 15.20 6.37
C LEU A 77 3.21 16.15 6.45
N SER A 78 3.50 17.42 6.75
CA SER A 78 2.55 18.51 6.61
C SER A 78 2.68 19.09 5.21
N LEU A 79 1.74 18.73 4.33
CA LEU A 79 1.77 19.12 2.93
C LEU A 79 1.28 20.56 2.76
N LYS A 80 2.03 21.37 2.01
CA LYS A 80 1.68 22.77 1.74
C LYS A 80 1.05 22.85 0.35
N PRO A 81 0.03 23.71 0.17
CA PRO A 81 -0.51 23.99 -1.15
C PRO A 81 0.57 24.64 -2.04
N GLU A 82 0.40 24.49 -3.34
CA GLU A 82 1.26 25.11 -4.35
C GLU A 82 1.31 26.65 -4.15
N GLY A 83 2.50 27.23 -4.24
CA GLY A 83 2.73 28.69 -4.06
C GLY A 83 3.04 29.15 -2.63
N ALA A 84 3.06 28.24 -1.65
CA ALA A 84 3.39 28.59 -0.26
C ALA A 84 4.90 28.56 0.08
N SER A 85 5.79 28.34 -0.89
CA SER A 85 7.24 28.25 -0.65
C SER A 85 8.01 29.36 -1.35
N GLU A 86 8.68 30.19 -0.59
CA GLU A 86 9.84 30.95 -1.07
C GLU A 86 10.99 29.94 -1.27
N GLY A 87 11.30 29.58 -2.52
CA GLY A 87 12.53 28.86 -2.86
C GLY A 87 12.43 27.44 -3.42
N ALA A 88 11.26 26.93 -3.82
CA ALA A 88 11.17 25.66 -4.55
C ALA A 88 11.43 25.87 -6.05
N SER A 89 12.33 25.07 -6.63
CA SER A 89 12.59 25.05 -8.07
C SER A 89 11.31 24.65 -8.83
N GLU A 90 10.83 25.51 -9.69
CA GLU A 90 9.74 25.23 -10.62
C GLU A 90 10.15 24.10 -11.58
N GLY A 91 9.62 22.91 -11.36
CA GLY A 91 9.74 21.77 -12.25
C GLY A 91 8.37 21.23 -12.58
N THR A 92 7.74 21.72 -13.66
CA THR A 92 6.55 21.08 -14.23
C THR A 92 6.98 19.92 -15.11
N SER A 93 6.78 18.70 -14.67
CA SER A 93 6.82 17.54 -15.54
C SER A 93 5.41 16.97 -15.72
N ASN A 94 4.92 16.97 -16.95
CA ASN A 94 3.68 16.32 -17.37
C ASN A 94 2.37 16.74 -16.64
N GLY A 95 2.19 18.03 -16.37
CA GLY A 95 0.91 18.55 -15.86
C GLY A 95 0.61 18.25 -14.37
N ALA A 96 1.62 17.86 -13.60
CA ALA A 96 1.52 17.74 -12.15
C ALA A 96 2.22 18.92 -11.48
N SER A 97 1.61 19.47 -10.43
CA SER A 97 2.29 20.41 -9.55
C SER A 97 3.19 19.69 -8.54
N VAL A 98 4.34 20.26 -8.24
CA VAL A 98 5.23 19.77 -7.18
C VAL A 98 4.94 20.54 -5.90
N GLY A 99 4.49 19.82 -4.87
CA GLY A 99 4.15 20.39 -3.57
C GLY A 99 5.37 20.49 -2.65
N ALA A 100 5.38 21.51 -1.79
CA ALA A 100 6.28 21.60 -0.65
C ALA A 100 5.69 20.86 0.57
N TYR A 101 6.54 20.45 1.51
CA TYR A 101 6.12 19.80 2.74
C TYR A 101 7.08 20.14 3.89
N GLU A 102 6.58 20.02 5.11
CA GLU A 102 7.40 19.94 6.32
C GLU A 102 7.43 18.49 6.78
N LEU A 103 8.61 18.02 7.21
CA LEU A 103 8.83 16.64 7.63
C LEU A 103 9.16 16.59 9.11
N GLN A 104 8.40 15.83 9.89
CA GLN A 104 8.65 15.53 11.30
C GLN A 104 8.85 14.03 11.48
N ASN A 105 10.02 13.62 11.94
CA ASN A 105 10.29 12.21 12.20
C ASN A 105 9.46 11.70 13.38
N LEU A 106 8.74 10.59 13.17
CA LEU A 106 7.98 9.87 14.19
C LEU A 106 8.78 8.69 14.77
N ALA A 107 9.55 8.01 13.94
CA ALA A 107 10.36 6.87 14.34
C ALA A 107 11.52 6.61 13.37
N HIS A 108 12.56 5.93 13.87
CA HIS A 108 13.62 5.35 13.06
C HIS A 108 13.70 3.85 13.32
N ILE A 109 14.08 3.09 12.28
CA ILE A 109 14.35 1.68 12.39
C ILE A 109 15.84 1.40 12.19
N GLN A 110 16.39 0.57 13.07
CA GLN A 110 17.66 -0.07 12.82
C GLN A 110 17.38 -1.46 12.24
N HIS A 111 17.45 -1.57 10.93
CA HIS A 111 17.27 -2.86 10.27
C HIS A 111 18.32 -3.88 10.69
N PRO A 112 17.99 -5.20 10.73
CA PRO A 112 18.94 -6.25 11.07
C PRO A 112 20.12 -6.35 10.10
N LYS A 113 20.01 -5.77 8.91
CA LYS A 113 21.08 -5.71 7.90
C LYS A 113 20.91 -4.51 6.95
N PRO A 114 21.99 -4.10 6.26
CA PRO A 114 21.90 -3.07 5.22
C PRO A 114 21.06 -3.55 4.03
N GLY A 115 20.55 -2.60 3.23
CA GLY A 115 19.76 -2.89 2.02
C GLY A 115 18.33 -3.33 2.32
N MET A 116 17.79 -2.97 3.46
CA MET A 116 16.39 -3.16 3.82
C MET A 116 15.63 -1.83 3.78
N ARG A 117 14.31 -1.94 3.66
CA ARG A 117 13.36 -0.82 3.71
C ARG A 117 12.03 -1.26 4.31
N PHE A 118 11.21 -0.28 4.67
CA PHE A 118 9.79 -0.53 4.83
C PHE A 118 9.15 -0.85 3.46
N ASN A 119 8.09 -1.66 3.49
CA ASN A 119 7.34 -2.09 2.30
C ASN A 119 5.86 -1.73 2.47
N ASP A 120 4.97 -2.69 2.31
CA ASP A 120 3.53 -2.48 2.49
C ASP A 120 3.18 -2.17 3.95
N GLY A 121 2.14 -1.36 4.14
CA GLY A 121 1.63 -0.99 5.45
C GLY A 121 0.22 -0.45 5.38
N ARG A 122 -0.52 -0.61 6.49
CA ARG A 122 -1.90 -0.13 6.61
C ARG A 122 -2.25 0.20 8.06
N CYS A 123 -3.13 1.16 8.25
CA CYS A 123 -3.71 1.42 9.57
C CYS A 123 -4.74 0.36 9.95
N ASP A 124 -4.70 -0.06 11.22
CA ASP A 124 -5.80 -0.82 11.80
C ASP A 124 -6.97 0.12 12.19
N PRO A 125 -8.18 -0.42 12.43
CA PRO A 125 -9.32 0.39 12.86
C PRO A 125 -9.14 1.13 14.19
N SER A 126 -8.10 0.81 14.97
CA SER A 126 -7.74 1.53 16.19
C SER A 126 -6.74 2.67 15.96
N GLY A 127 -6.36 2.92 14.71
CA GLY A 127 -5.48 4.02 14.30
C GLY A 127 -3.98 3.77 14.48
N ARG A 128 -3.54 2.51 14.64
CA ARG A 128 -2.12 2.13 14.60
C ARG A 128 -1.71 1.83 13.17
N MET A 129 -0.47 2.11 12.80
CA MET A 129 0.06 1.75 11.50
C MET A 129 0.90 0.48 11.58
N TRP A 130 0.48 -0.56 10.89
CA TRP A 130 1.20 -1.82 10.72
C TRP A 130 2.01 -1.78 9.44
N ILE A 131 3.29 -2.21 9.50
CA ILE A 131 4.24 -1.99 8.42
C ILE A 131 5.17 -3.19 8.29
N GLY A 132 5.34 -3.65 7.05
CA GLY A 132 6.31 -4.68 6.71
C GLY A 132 7.70 -4.13 6.42
N THR A 133 8.73 -4.93 6.67
CA THR A 133 10.11 -4.64 6.23
C THR A 133 10.63 -5.77 5.35
N MET A 134 11.46 -5.44 4.36
CA MET A 134 12.03 -6.42 3.43
C MET A 134 13.47 -6.08 3.03
N VAL A 135 14.20 -7.08 2.57
CA VAL A 135 15.46 -6.89 1.84
C VAL A 135 15.13 -6.48 0.40
N MET A 136 15.69 -5.35 -0.06
CA MET A 136 15.36 -4.76 -1.37
C MET A 136 15.79 -5.68 -2.52
N ASP A 137 16.95 -6.34 -2.42
CA ASP A 137 17.38 -7.32 -3.41
C ASP A 137 16.69 -8.67 -3.18
N MET A 138 15.54 -8.85 -3.81
CA MET A 138 14.76 -10.09 -3.72
C MET A 138 15.50 -11.33 -4.25
N SER A 139 16.55 -11.16 -5.07
CA SER A 139 17.33 -12.29 -5.61
C SER A 139 18.10 -13.04 -4.52
N LEU A 140 18.41 -12.36 -3.42
CA LEU A 140 19.06 -12.95 -2.25
C LEU A 140 18.15 -13.95 -1.52
N ALA A 141 16.83 -13.87 -1.74
CA ALA A 141 15.83 -14.69 -1.07
C ALA A 141 16.04 -14.73 0.46
N ASP A 142 16.18 -13.55 1.03
CA ASP A 142 16.50 -13.33 2.43
C ASP A 142 15.24 -13.00 3.23
N ASN A 143 14.93 -13.77 4.24
CA ASN A 143 13.74 -13.66 5.08
C ASN A 143 13.95 -12.86 6.37
N SER A 144 14.85 -11.88 6.36
CA SER A 144 15.08 -10.99 7.50
C SER A 144 13.97 -9.94 7.71
N GLY A 145 12.95 -9.94 6.87
CA GLY A 145 11.80 -9.07 7.00
C GLY A 145 10.87 -9.47 8.15
N GLY A 146 10.01 -8.54 8.54
CA GLY A 146 9.01 -8.73 9.59
C GLY A 146 7.95 -7.65 9.59
N LEU A 147 6.92 -7.83 10.43
CA LEU A 147 5.85 -6.86 10.65
C LEU A 147 6.10 -6.07 11.94
N TYR A 148 6.00 -4.77 11.84
CA TYR A 148 6.16 -3.79 12.92
C TYR A 148 4.87 -2.99 13.11
N CYS A 149 4.72 -2.34 14.25
CA CYS A 149 3.60 -1.47 14.56
C CYS A 149 4.11 -0.12 15.05
N LEU A 150 3.60 0.96 14.47
CA LEU A 150 3.75 2.32 14.97
C LEU A 150 2.48 2.73 15.72
N ASP A 151 2.63 3.08 16.98
CA ASP A 151 1.57 3.60 17.84
C ASP A 151 2.13 4.58 18.87
N GLU A 152 1.36 4.89 19.93
CA GLU A 152 1.77 5.78 21.01
C GLU A 152 3.03 5.34 21.79
N ARG A 153 3.43 4.07 21.65
CA ARG A 153 4.66 3.53 22.24
C ARG A 153 5.88 3.73 21.32
N GLY A 154 5.67 4.31 20.14
CA GLY A 154 6.65 4.38 19.06
C GLY A 154 6.60 3.16 18.14
N LEU A 155 7.67 2.94 17.38
CA LEU A 155 7.80 1.78 16.51
C LEU A 155 8.23 0.55 17.33
N THR A 156 7.39 -0.48 17.32
CA THR A 156 7.61 -1.72 18.06
C THR A 156 7.55 -2.94 17.14
N GLY A 157 8.22 -4.03 17.53
CA GLY A 157 8.24 -5.27 16.75
C GLY A 157 9.65 -5.86 16.59
N PRO A 158 9.85 -6.88 15.72
CA PRO A 158 8.82 -7.41 14.84
C PRO A 158 7.81 -8.33 15.58
N TYR A 159 6.53 -8.16 15.30
CA TYR A 159 5.46 -9.03 15.81
C TYR A 159 5.34 -10.34 15.01
N VAL A 160 5.72 -10.30 13.74
CA VAL A 160 5.88 -11.47 12.87
C VAL A 160 7.26 -11.35 12.24
N SER A 161 8.06 -12.42 12.30
CA SER A 161 9.43 -12.47 11.79
C SER A 161 9.56 -13.50 10.67
N ASN A 162 10.73 -13.53 10.03
CA ASN A 162 11.11 -14.47 8.99
C ASN A 162 10.21 -14.38 7.75
N LEU A 163 9.87 -13.15 7.35
CA LEU A 163 9.18 -12.84 6.11
C LEU A 163 10.18 -12.39 5.04
N TYR A 164 9.97 -12.81 3.81
CA TYR A 164 10.76 -12.35 2.67
C TYR A 164 10.32 -10.97 2.21
N THR A 165 9.03 -10.86 1.85
CA THR A 165 8.44 -9.67 1.26
C THR A 165 7.02 -9.52 1.79
N PRO A 166 6.87 -9.06 3.06
CA PRO A 166 5.55 -8.84 3.63
C PRO A 166 4.76 -7.81 2.83
N ASN A 167 3.53 -8.18 2.51
CA ASN A 167 2.58 -7.43 1.70
C ASN A 167 1.14 -7.72 2.15
N GLY A 168 0.17 -7.17 1.43
CA GLY A 168 -1.24 -7.52 1.53
C GLY A 168 -1.88 -7.23 2.88
N LEU A 169 -1.39 -6.21 3.60
CA LEU A 169 -1.97 -5.85 4.89
C LEU A 169 -3.42 -5.37 4.75
N ALA A 170 -4.33 -6.04 5.44
CA ALA A 170 -5.74 -5.67 5.52
C ALA A 170 -6.35 -6.12 6.84
N PHE A 171 -7.48 -5.52 7.22
CA PHE A 171 -8.20 -5.83 8.45
C PHE A 171 -9.65 -6.19 8.14
N SER A 172 -10.20 -7.19 8.85
CA SER A 172 -11.62 -7.53 8.73
C SER A 172 -12.52 -6.34 9.09
N PRO A 173 -13.78 -6.30 8.62
CA PRO A 173 -14.70 -5.19 8.90
C PRO A 173 -14.92 -4.92 10.40
N ASP A 174 -14.84 -5.95 11.24
CA ASP A 174 -14.93 -5.82 12.69
C ASP A 174 -13.57 -5.48 13.36
N GLY A 175 -12.50 -5.37 12.56
CA GLY A 175 -11.14 -5.06 12.99
C GLY A 175 -10.42 -6.15 13.76
N LYS A 176 -11.02 -7.31 13.98
CA LYS A 176 -10.47 -8.35 14.88
C LYS A 176 -9.56 -9.36 14.19
N THR A 177 -9.45 -9.30 12.87
CA THR A 177 -8.57 -10.17 12.09
C THR A 177 -7.66 -9.31 11.22
N MET A 178 -6.37 -9.50 11.34
CA MET A 178 -5.35 -8.98 10.45
C MET A 178 -4.98 -10.03 9.40
N TYR A 179 -4.90 -9.62 8.15
CA TYR A 179 -4.41 -10.39 7.02
C TYR A 179 -3.09 -9.79 6.53
N PHE A 180 -2.19 -10.63 6.07
CA PHE A 180 -0.95 -10.23 5.41
C PHE A 180 -0.45 -11.35 4.51
N SER A 181 0.34 -11.01 3.50
CA SER A 181 0.96 -11.97 2.59
C SER A 181 2.49 -11.97 2.72
N ASP A 182 3.12 -12.99 2.19
CA ASP A 182 4.53 -13.01 1.85
C ASP A 182 4.66 -13.25 0.34
N SER A 183 4.99 -12.19 -0.37
CA SER A 183 4.95 -12.07 -1.82
C SER A 183 6.11 -12.76 -2.54
N HIS A 184 7.14 -13.19 -1.80
CA HIS A 184 8.33 -13.78 -2.41
C HIS A 184 8.01 -15.12 -3.09
N PRO A 185 8.63 -15.46 -4.27
CA PRO A 185 8.40 -16.75 -4.96
C PRO A 185 8.61 -18.00 -4.10
N LYS A 186 9.38 -17.93 -3.02
CA LYS A 186 9.57 -19.03 -2.08
C LYS A 186 8.45 -19.16 -1.04
N ALA A 187 7.56 -18.17 -0.92
CA ALA A 187 6.49 -18.17 0.08
C ALA A 187 5.10 -18.22 -0.57
N GLN A 188 4.69 -17.17 -1.27
CA GLN A 188 3.42 -17.02 -1.99
C GLN A 188 2.19 -17.39 -1.13
N LYS A 189 2.18 -16.94 0.13
CA LYS A 189 1.13 -17.29 1.09
C LYS A 189 0.48 -16.07 1.69
N ILE A 190 -0.81 -16.19 1.94
CA ILE A 190 -1.60 -15.22 2.68
C ILE A 190 -1.91 -15.82 4.05
N TRP A 191 -1.61 -15.06 5.09
CA TRP A 191 -1.82 -15.44 6.48
C TRP A 191 -2.91 -14.58 7.10
N ARG A 192 -3.53 -15.09 8.17
CA ARG A 192 -4.40 -14.30 9.05
C ARG A 192 -4.10 -14.61 10.50
N CYS A 193 -4.32 -13.63 11.37
CA CYS A 193 -4.24 -13.77 12.82
C CYS A 193 -5.29 -12.87 13.49
N SER A 194 -5.70 -13.23 14.70
CA SER A 194 -6.51 -12.32 15.50
C SER A 194 -5.67 -11.13 15.96
N ILE A 195 -6.33 -9.99 16.16
CA ILE A 195 -5.73 -8.80 16.74
C ILE A 195 -6.64 -8.25 17.85
N ASP A 196 -6.06 -7.98 19.01
CA ASP A 196 -6.75 -7.29 20.08
C ASP A 196 -6.78 -5.78 19.80
N LEU A 197 -7.98 -5.22 19.67
CA LEU A 197 -8.16 -3.81 19.27
C LEU A 197 -7.65 -2.80 20.31
N VAL A 198 -7.54 -3.20 21.58
CA VAL A 198 -7.06 -2.32 22.64
C VAL A 198 -5.54 -2.31 22.72
N SER A 199 -4.95 -3.49 22.84
CA SER A 199 -3.49 -3.64 23.03
C SER A 199 -2.70 -3.73 21.74
N GLY A 200 -3.32 -4.09 20.61
CA GLY A 200 -2.63 -4.42 19.35
C GLY A 200 -1.93 -5.78 19.38
N GLN A 201 -2.16 -6.60 20.39
CA GLN A 201 -1.53 -7.91 20.48
C GLN A 201 -2.10 -8.85 19.42
N LEU A 202 -1.19 -9.54 18.69
CA LEU A 202 -1.54 -10.53 17.69
C LEU A 202 -1.64 -11.92 18.32
N GLY A 203 -2.64 -12.68 17.88
CA GLY A 203 -2.69 -14.12 18.12
C GLY A 203 -1.82 -14.90 17.13
N ASP A 204 -1.87 -16.23 17.23
CA ASP A 204 -1.13 -17.11 16.32
C ASP A 204 -1.62 -16.94 14.88
N LYS A 205 -0.66 -16.85 13.95
CA LYS A 205 -0.98 -16.80 12.53
C LYS A 205 -1.42 -18.16 12.00
N SER A 206 -2.42 -18.18 11.16
CA SER A 206 -2.88 -19.36 10.43
C SER A 206 -2.85 -19.07 8.92
N LEU A 207 -2.64 -20.11 8.12
CA LEU A 207 -2.72 -19.99 6.67
C LEU A 207 -4.16 -19.64 6.26
N PHE A 208 -4.31 -18.60 5.46
CA PHE A 208 -5.60 -18.21 4.89
C PHE A 208 -5.73 -18.73 3.46
N VAL A 209 -4.76 -18.41 2.58
CA VAL A 209 -4.71 -18.92 1.20
C VAL A 209 -3.26 -19.27 0.86
N ASP A 210 -3.05 -20.41 0.22
CA ASP A 210 -1.81 -20.75 -0.48
C ASP A 210 -1.96 -20.39 -1.95
N MET A 211 -1.20 -19.37 -2.41
CA MET A 211 -1.25 -18.93 -3.80
C MET A 211 -0.23 -19.60 -4.71
N THR A 212 0.47 -20.62 -4.25
CA THR A 212 1.52 -21.30 -5.04
C THR A 212 0.99 -21.80 -6.39
N ASP A 213 -0.25 -22.29 -6.41
CA ASP A 213 -0.91 -22.85 -7.61
C ASP A 213 -1.90 -21.85 -8.27
N LEU A 214 -1.99 -20.62 -7.75
CA LEU A 214 -2.84 -19.57 -8.31
C LEU A 214 -2.04 -18.63 -9.21
N PRO A 215 -2.67 -17.99 -10.19
CA PRO A 215 -1.98 -17.04 -11.05
C PRO A 215 -1.45 -15.82 -10.29
N GLY A 216 -0.12 -15.65 -10.28
CA GLY A 216 0.57 -14.50 -9.71
C GLY A 216 0.88 -14.64 -8.22
N ARG A 217 1.84 -13.84 -7.78
CA ARG A 217 2.27 -13.78 -6.37
C ARG A 217 1.35 -12.82 -5.59
N PRO A 218 1.00 -13.12 -4.33
CA PRO A 218 0.16 -12.23 -3.52
C PRO A 218 0.93 -10.93 -3.20
N ASP A 219 0.44 -9.79 -3.71
CA ASP A 219 1.06 -8.49 -3.47
C ASP A 219 0.19 -7.62 -2.55
N GLY A 220 -0.10 -6.38 -2.87
CA GLY A 220 -0.92 -5.50 -2.05
C GLY A 220 -2.42 -5.82 -2.11
N ALA A 221 -3.14 -5.54 -1.04
CA ALA A 221 -4.52 -5.97 -0.83
C ALA A 221 -5.47 -4.87 -0.36
N ALA A 222 -6.77 -5.17 -0.41
CA ALA A 222 -7.85 -4.39 0.20
C ALA A 222 -8.89 -5.32 0.83
N MET A 223 -9.72 -4.77 1.72
CA MET A 223 -10.86 -5.48 2.32
C MET A 223 -12.16 -4.79 1.90
N ASP A 224 -13.18 -5.58 1.54
CA ASP A 224 -14.52 -5.02 1.32
C ASP A 224 -15.41 -5.12 2.57
N SER A 225 -16.58 -4.51 2.52
CA SER A 225 -17.50 -4.44 3.65
C SER A 225 -18.16 -5.78 4.01
N GLU A 226 -18.08 -6.77 3.13
CA GLU A 226 -18.56 -8.14 3.37
C GLU A 226 -17.48 -9.03 3.97
N GLY A 227 -16.24 -8.51 4.10
CA GLY A 227 -15.08 -9.22 4.61
C GLY A 227 -14.34 -10.03 3.54
N ASN A 228 -14.60 -9.78 2.25
CA ASN A 228 -13.83 -10.40 1.20
C ASN A 228 -12.48 -9.69 1.06
N TYR A 229 -11.45 -10.50 0.89
CA TYR A 229 -10.06 -10.05 0.77
C TYR A 229 -9.67 -9.98 -0.71
N TRP A 230 -9.41 -8.77 -1.17
CA TRP A 230 -8.97 -8.45 -2.52
C TRP A 230 -7.46 -8.34 -2.56
N ILE A 231 -6.79 -9.03 -3.49
CA ILE A 231 -5.32 -9.04 -3.57
C ILE A 231 -4.83 -9.06 -5.01
N CYS A 232 -3.79 -8.29 -5.27
CA CYS A 232 -3.10 -8.31 -6.55
C CYS A 232 -2.30 -9.60 -6.72
N GLY A 233 -2.54 -10.30 -7.84
CA GLY A 233 -1.73 -11.42 -8.34
C GLY A 233 -0.62 -10.87 -9.24
N ASN A 234 0.47 -10.39 -8.62
CA ASN A 234 1.63 -9.84 -9.33
C ASN A 234 2.26 -10.89 -10.24
N ASP A 235 2.75 -10.48 -11.41
CA ASP A 235 3.28 -11.29 -12.51
C ASP A 235 2.21 -12.02 -13.36
N ALA A 236 0.92 -12.02 -12.97
CA ALA A 236 -0.15 -12.67 -13.74
C ALA A 236 -1.22 -11.69 -14.28
N GLY A 237 -1.11 -10.39 -13.98
CA GLY A 237 -2.07 -9.40 -14.46
C GLY A 237 -3.47 -9.60 -13.92
N GLN A 238 -3.61 -10.01 -12.66
CA GLN A 238 -4.91 -10.31 -12.05
C GLN A 238 -5.06 -9.65 -10.69
N VAL A 239 -6.31 -9.40 -10.30
CA VAL A 239 -6.72 -9.11 -8.93
C VAL A 239 -7.71 -10.19 -8.52
N HIS A 240 -7.39 -10.94 -7.47
CA HIS A 240 -8.23 -11.99 -6.91
C HIS A 240 -9.07 -11.45 -5.75
N CYS A 241 -10.24 -12.02 -5.57
CA CYS A 241 -11.11 -11.77 -4.41
C CYS A 241 -11.40 -13.10 -3.71
N PHE A 242 -11.09 -13.18 -2.44
CA PHE A 242 -11.32 -14.36 -1.61
C PHE A 242 -12.40 -14.07 -0.57
N ASP A 243 -13.33 -14.98 -0.36
CA ASP A 243 -14.30 -14.90 0.73
C ASP A 243 -13.64 -15.12 2.11
N VAL A 244 -14.41 -14.95 3.17
CA VAL A 244 -13.92 -15.12 4.55
C VAL A 244 -13.37 -16.52 4.88
N ALA A 245 -13.72 -17.52 4.06
CA ALA A 245 -13.22 -18.89 4.18
C ALA A 245 -11.94 -19.13 3.36
N GLY A 246 -11.56 -18.20 2.49
CA GLY A 246 -10.39 -18.29 1.61
C GLY A 246 -10.71 -18.92 0.24
N HIS A 247 -11.98 -19.02 -0.14
CA HIS A 247 -12.35 -19.45 -1.48
C HIS A 247 -12.27 -18.25 -2.45
N CYS A 248 -11.62 -18.45 -3.60
CA CYS A 248 -11.57 -17.43 -4.66
C CYS A 248 -12.97 -17.33 -5.31
N ILE A 249 -13.63 -16.17 -5.11
CA ILE A 249 -14.98 -15.90 -5.64
C ILE A 249 -14.94 -15.20 -6.99
N THR A 250 -13.87 -14.46 -7.27
CA THR A 250 -13.64 -13.84 -8.58
C THR A 250 -12.18 -13.51 -8.80
N SER A 251 -11.81 -13.40 -10.08
CA SER A 251 -10.50 -12.89 -10.53
C SER A 251 -10.70 -11.94 -11.68
N LEU A 252 -10.17 -10.75 -11.56
CA LEU A 252 -10.30 -9.68 -12.56
C LEU A 252 -8.97 -9.50 -13.29
N THR A 253 -9.00 -9.55 -14.63
CA THR A 253 -7.81 -9.26 -15.45
C THR A 253 -7.59 -7.76 -15.56
N VAL A 254 -6.38 -7.30 -15.25
CA VAL A 254 -5.93 -5.91 -15.42
C VAL A 254 -5.03 -5.76 -16.66
N PRO A 255 -4.91 -4.55 -17.23
CA PRO A 255 -4.21 -4.35 -18.50
C PRO A 255 -2.68 -4.30 -18.42
N PHE A 256 -2.10 -4.81 -17.35
CA PHE A 256 -0.65 -4.88 -17.15
C PHE A 256 -0.27 -6.15 -16.38
N PRO A 257 0.95 -6.70 -16.59
CA PRO A 257 1.35 -7.99 -16.02
C PRO A 257 1.60 -7.93 -14.51
N LYS A 258 1.92 -6.74 -13.97
CA LYS A 258 2.36 -6.58 -12.58
C LYS A 258 1.46 -5.61 -11.80
N PRO A 259 0.21 -6.00 -11.48
CA PRO A 259 -0.54 -5.26 -10.47
C PRO A 259 0.18 -5.35 -9.12
N ALA A 260 0.31 -4.21 -8.44
CA ALA A 260 1.03 -4.10 -7.19
C ALA A 260 0.07 -4.12 -5.99
N MET A 261 -0.78 -3.12 -5.87
CA MET A 261 -1.74 -3.04 -4.79
C MET A 261 -3.10 -2.54 -5.28
N CYS A 262 -4.15 -2.88 -4.58
CA CYS A 262 -5.50 -2.41 -4.89
C CYS A 262 -6.13 -1.66 -3.70
N ALA A 263 -7.09 -0.78 -4.01
CA ALA A 263 -7.91 -0.08 -3.03
C ALA A 263 -9.34 0.06 -3.55
N LEU A 264 -10.30 -0.02 -2.67
CA LEU A 264 -11.70 0.27 -2.96
C LEU A 264 -12.02 1.72 -2.57
N GLY A 265 -12.52 2.48 -3.50
CA GLY A 265 -12.77 3.91 -3.33
C GLY A 265 -13.89 4.44 -4.22
N GLY A 266 -13.79 5.72 -4.58
CA GLY A 266 -14.84 6.41 -5.31
C GLY A 266 -16.01 6.86 -4.41
N PRO A 267 -16.98 7.59 -4.96
CA PRO A 267 -18.06 8.18 -4.17
C PRO A 267 -18.93 7.16 -3.42
N HIS A 268 -18.99 5.93 -3.91
CA HIS A 268 -19.77 4.83 -3.33
C HIS A 268 -18.88 3.73 -2.74
N LEU A 269 -17.56 3.90 -2.73
CA LEU A 269 -16.55 2.90 -2.34
C LEU A 269 -16.66 1.60 -3.19
N GLN A 270 -17.13 1.70 -4.43
CA GLN A 270 -17.30 0.58 -5.36
C GLN A 270 -16.36 0.67 -6.56
N THR A 271 -15.47 1.65 -6.59
CA THR A 271 -14.43 1.77 -7.60
C THR A 271 -13.17 1.06 -7.10
N LEU A 272 -12.76 0.00 -7.78
CA LEU A 272 -11.50 -0.70 -7.52
C LEU A 272 -10.38 0.02 -8.27
N PHE A 273 -9.44 0.62 -7.54
CA PHE A 273 -8.20 1.20 -8.06
C PHE A 273 -7.09 0.17 -7.97
N VAL A 274 -6.22 0.11 -8.98
CA VAL A 274 -5.08 -0.81 -9.00
C VAL A 274 -3.85 -0.06 -9.49
N THR A 275 -2.79 -0.08 -8.67
CA THR A 275 -1.45 0.41 -9.03
C THR A 275 -0.63 -0.70 -9.70
N SER A 276 0.47 -0.34 -10.34
CA SER A 276 1.28 -1.31 -11.08
C SER A 276 2.79 -1.03 -11.03
N ILE A 277 3.55 -2.08 -11.29
CA ILE A 277 5.01 -2.08 -11.41
C ILE A 277 5.38 -2.17 -12.88
N VAL A 278 6.35 -1.37 -13.32
CA VAL A 278 6.95 -1.50 -14.65
C VAL A 278 7.82 -2.76 -14.69
N PRO A 279 7.52 -3.75 -15.56
CA PRO A 279 8.33 -4.95 -15.64
C PRO A 279 9.71 -4.64 -16.22
N ALA A 280 10.77 -5.29 -15.69
CA ALA A 280 12.13 -5.16 -16.24
C ALA A 280 12.18 -5.57 -17.72
N ASN A 281 11.44 -6.63 -18.08
CA ASN A 281 11.21 -6.99 -19.47
C ASN A 281 9.99 -6.24 -20.02
N LYS A 282 10.24 -5.16 -20.73
CA LYS A 282 9.19 -4.30 -21.32
C LYS A 282 8.28 -5.02 -22.33
N ALA A 283 8.73 -6.13 -22.92
CA ALA A 283 7.92 -6.92 -23.84
C ALA A 283 6.71 -7.59 -23.16
N LEU A 284 6.69 -7.69 -21.84
CA LEU A 284 5.54 -8.18 -21.08
C LEU A 284 4.41 -7.15 -20.97
N ASP A 285 4.69 -5.86 -21.18
CA ASP A 285 3.69 -4.79 -21.16
C ASP A 285 3.04 -4.62 -22.54
N THR A 286 2.18 -5.57 -22.88
CA THR A 286 1.55 -5.64 -24.22
C THR A 286 0.56 -4.51 -24.49
N HIS A 287 0.09 -3.80 -23.46
CA HIS A 287 -0.86 -2.70 -23.55
C HIS A 287 -0.22 -1.32 -23.32
N GLY A 288 1.06 -1.26 -22.93
CA GLY A 288 1.76 -0.01 -22.64
C GLY A 288 1.20 0.76 -21.43
N GLN A 289 0.57 0.05 -20.49
CA GLN A 289 -0.09 0.65 -19.33
C GLN A 289 0.61 0.37 -17.99
N SER A 290 1.71 -0.39 -18.01
CA SER A 290 2.51 -0.60 -16.80
C SER A 290 3.02 0.73 -16.21
N GLY A 291 2.97 0.85 -14.90
CA GLY A 291 3.28 2.08 -14.17
C GLY A 291 2.09 3.02 -14.00
N GLN A 292 0.99 2.81 -14.72
CA GLN A 292 -0.24 3.60 -14.54
C GLN A 292 -1.07 3.10 -13.34
N VAL A 293 -2.02 3.93 -12.92
CA VAL A 293 -3.10 3.54 -12.02
C VAL A 293 -4.35 3.35 -12.87
N VAL A 294 -4.99 2.19 -12.75
CA VAL A 294 -6.27 1.90 -13.42
C VAL A 294 -7.38 1.76 -12.42
N CYS A 295 -8.62 1.90 -12.89
CA CYS A 295 -9.79 1.69 -12.05
C CYS A 295 -10.93 1.02 -12.82
N ALA A 296 -11.83 0.36 -12.07
CA ALA A 296 -13.04 -0.23 -12.59
C ALA A 296 -14.13 -0.25 -11.51
N GLU A 297 -15.39 -0.14 -11.91
CA GLU A 297 -16.51 -0.37 -11.01
C GLU A 297 -16.67 -1.86 -10.71
N VAL A 298 -16.88 -2.18 -9.43
CA VAL A 298 -17.13 -3.53 -8.94
C VAL A 298 -18.41 -3.58 -8.10
N PRO A 299 -19.10 -4.73 -8.01
CA PRO A 299 -20.33 -4.83 -7.22
C PRO A 299 -20.08 -4.78 -5.69
N HIS A 300 -18.83 -4.97 -5.27
CA HIS A 300 -18.44 -5.00 -3.88
C HIS A 300 -18.10 -3.59 -3.37
N ARG A 301 -18.53 -3.29 -2.15
CA ARG A 301 -18.27 -2.00 -1.51
C ARG A 301 -17.10 -2.10 -0.55
N GLY A 302 -16.13 -1.19 -0.66
CA GLY A 302 -15.03 -1.07 0.28
C GLY A 302 -15.43 -0.51 1.65
N LEU A 303 -14.45 -0.43 2.51
CA LEU A 303 -14.53 0.24 3.80
C LEU A 303 -13.84 1.61 3.70
N PRO A 304 -14.28 2.62 4.47
CA PRO A 304 -13.47 3.82 4.66
C PRO A 304 -12.07 3.42 5.18
N GLU A 305 -11.02 3.98 4.59
CA GLU A 305 -9.66 3.70 5.03
C GLU A 305 -9.45 4.25 6.45
N PRO A 306 -8.95 3.43 7.41
CA PRO A 306 -8.63 3.91 8.74
C PRO A 306 -7.50 4.94 8.70
N VAL A 307 -7.63 5.99 9.52
CA VAL A 307 -6.60 7.03 9.64
C VAL A 307 -5.62 6.70 10.78
N PHE A 308 -4.36 7.12 10.62
CA PHE A 308 -3.40 7.08 11.71
C PHE A 308 -3.76 8.12 12.77
N SER A 309 -3.91 7.68 14.02
CA SER A 309 -4.29 8.53 15.14
C SER A 309 -3.52 8.26 16.45
N ARG A 310 -2.58 7.30 16.42
CA ARG A 310 -1.81 6.84 17.59
C ARG A 310 -0.37 7.38 17.53
N PHE A 311 -0.24 8.69 17.69
CA PHE A 311 1.08 9.35 17.66
C PHE A 311 1.95 8.94 18.86
N PRO A 312 3.28 8.74 18.64
CA PRO A 312 4.22 8.52 19.73
C PRO A 312 4.15 9.62 20.80
N ALA A 313 4.19 9.23 22.08
CA ALA A 313 4.06 10.16 23.20
C ALA A 313 5.24 11.13 23.35
N THR A 314 6.35 10.88 22.66
CA THR A 314 7.57 11.68 22.68
C THR A 314 7.83 12.31 21.31
N LEU A 315 6.95 13.24 20.94
CA LEU A 315 7.17 14.13 19.78
C LEU A 315 7.68 15.49 20.22
#